data_841204bbc19ca6871fc90ee64f804400
#
_entry.id   841204bbc19ca6871fc90ee64f804400
#
_cell.length_a   1.000
_cell.length_b   1.000
_cell.length_c   1.000
_cell.angle_alpha   90.00
_cell.angle_beta   90.00
_cell.angle_gamma   90.00
#
_symmetry.space_group_name_H-M   'P 1'
#
loop_
_entity.id
_entity.type
_entity.pdbx_description
1 polymer ?
#
loop_
_entity_poly.entity_id
_entity_poly.type
_entity_poly.pdbx_seq_one_letter_code
_entity_poly.pdbx_strand_id
1 'polypeptide(L)'
;MNLIQTVQMHTAFWQESNRSYKKKNEYYKKGIEVFRKKYGEKYFSENSGYFWGILETRPFMRLSAGYGQLLWNNEKKDEAIQIYEELLQLNPNDNQGLRYTLINWLIDQNQLDKATELLKQYREETAFMLFSDLLLSIKKQESDTKILKKYIKAKKGNPYIVKYLLHESELPEYLPDYYGFGDEDEAVTYCFGSMDVWRKDQDTIKKLKEISDE
;
A
#
# COMPACT_ATOMS: atom_id res chain seq x y z
N MET A 1 -2.09 21.44 32.21
CA MET A 1 -0.88 21.60 31.36
C MET A 1 -0.99 22.93 30.65
N ASN A 2 -0.01 23.82 30.75
CA ASN A 2 -0.09 25.18 30.22
C ASN A 2 0.10 25.13 28.68
N LEU A 3 -0.62 25.95 27.92
CA LEU A 3 -0.60 26.05 26.47
C LEU A 3 0.83 26.14 25.89
N ILE A 4 1.71 26.87 26.59
CA ILE A 4 3.13 27.04 26.23
C ILE A 4 3.89 25.70 26.32
N GLN A 5 3.63 24.88 27.33
CA GLN A 5 4.26 23.56 27.49
C GLN A 5 3.80 22.59 26.41
N THR A 6 2.51 22.65 26.04
CA THR A 6 1.97 21.81 24.95
C THR A 6 2.59 22.19 23.61
N VAL A 7 2.74 23.49 23.30
CA VAL A 7 3.40 23.99 22.08
C VAL A 7 4.88 23.59 22.05
N GLN A 8 5.61 23.71 23.17
CA GLN A 8 7.02 23.32 23.26
C GLN A 8 7.22 21.81 23.06
N MET A 9 6.37 20.98 23.67
CA MET A 9 6.40 19.52 23.46
C MET A 9 6.10 19.14 22.01
N HIS A 10 5.10 19.77 21.38
CA HIS A 10 4.80 19.56 19.97
C HIS A 10 5.98 19.96 19.08
N THR A 11 6.60 21.10 19.34
CA THR A 11 7.75 21.57 18.55
C THR A 11 8.95 20.64 18.72
N ALA A 12 9.25 20.17 19.92
CA ALA A 12 10.34 19.23 20.17
C ALA A 12 10.08 17.88 19.49
N PHE A 13 8.87 17.34 19.57
CA PHE A 13 8.47 16.11 18.87
C PHE A 13 8.63 16.22 17.34
N TRP A 14 8.18 17.35 16.74
CA TRP A 14 8.34 17.62 15.32
C TRP A 14 9.81 17.73 14.89
N GLN A 15 10.66 18.36 15.72
CA GLN A 15 12.09 18.47 15.44
C GLN A 15 12.79 17.13 15.51
N GLU A 16 12.45 16.29 16.47
CA GLU A 16 13.03 14.95 16.64
C GLU A 16 12.57 13.99 15.52
N SER A 17 11.29 14.01 15.20
CA SER A 17 10.72 13.25 14.07
C SER A 17 11.39 13.65 12.73
N ASN A 18 11.54 14.94 12.48
CA ASN A 18 12.16 15.46 11.26
C ASN A 18 13.67 15.13 11.20
N ARG A 19 14.37 15.16 12.33
CA ARG A 19 15.78 14.75 12.43
C ARG A 19 15.95 13.24 12.17
N SER A 20 15.05 12.44 12.73
CA SER A 20 15.00 10.98 12.47
C SER A 20 14.75 10.67 11.00
N TYR A 21 13.79 11.36 10.37
CA TYR A 21 13.51 11.23 8.95
C TYR A 21 14.74 11.57 8.09
N LYS A 22 15.36 12.74 8.30
CA LYS A 22 16.55 13.15 7.53
C LYS A 22 17.65 12.11 7.58
N LYS A 23 17.95 11.59 8.76
CA LYS A 23 18.97 10.55 8.95
C LYS A 23 18.62 9.26 8.21
N LYS A 24 17.38 8.77 8.34
CA LYS A 24 16.91 7.58 7.63
C LYS A 24 16.94 7.78 6.12
N ASN A 25 16.47 8.91 5.63
CA ASN A 25 16.46 9.27 4.22
C ASN A 25 17.88 9.27 3.62
N GLU A 26 18.87 9.82 4.33
CA GLU A 26 20.27 9.80 3.91
C GLU A 26 20.84 8.38 3.83
N TYR A 27 20.56 7.53 4.81
CA TYR A 27 21.01 6.13 4.79
C TYR A 27 20.40 5.33 3.64
N TYR A 28 19.09 5.46 3.39
CA TYR A 28 18.45 4.80 2.28
C TYR A 28 19.02 5.25 0.94
N LYS A 29 19.11 6.58 0.72
CA LYS A 29 19.69 7.14 -0.51
C LYS A 29 21.10 6.65 -0.75
N LYS A 30 21.95 6.72 0.27
CA LYS A 30 23.35 6.28 0.17
C LYS A 30 23.46 4.79 -0.16
N GLY A 31 22.65 3.95 0.45
CA GLY A 31 22.65 2.51 0.17
C GLY A 31 22.24 2.20 -1.27
N ILE A 32 21.16 2.85 -1.74
CA ILE A 32 20.68 2.73 -3.13
C ILE A 32 21.75 3.23 -4.12
N GLU A 33 22.36 4.39 -3.86
CA GLU A 33 23.42 4.99 -4.70
C GLU A 33 24.63 4.08 -4.80
N VAL A 34 25.11 3.53 -3.69
CA VAL A 34 26.25 2.61 -3.65
C VAL A 34 25.97 1.37 -4.51
N PHE A 35 24.75 0.82 -4.42
CA PHE A 35 24.38 -0.33 -5.24
C PHE A 35 24.34 0.03 -6.73
N ARG A 36 23.65 1.13 -7.10
CA ARG A 36 23.59 1.59 -8.49
C ARG A 36 24.95 1.89 -9.06
N LYS A 37 25.83 2.55 -8.30
CA LYS A 37 27.22 2.83 -8.72
C LYS A 37 28.05 1.55 -8.93
N LYS A 38 27.85 0.54 -8.07
CA LYS A 38 28.57 -0.74 -8.16
C LYS A 38 28.22 -1.52 -9.42
N TYR A 39 26.93 -1.58 -9.77
CA TYR A 39 26.44 -2.43 -10.86
C TYR A 39 26.24 -1.66 -12.17
N GLY A 40 25.89 -0.39 -12.12
CA GLY A 40 25.67 0.48 -13.29
C GLY A 40 24.37 0.20 -14.04
N GLU A 41 23.94 1.14 -14.88
CA GLU A 41 22.64 1.09 -15.60
C GLU A 41 22.54 -0.09 -16.56
N LYS A 42 23.64 -0.52 -17.16
CA LYS A 42 23.67 -1.69 -18.04
C LYS A 42 23.21 -2.96 -17.30
N TYR A 43 23.71 -3.16 -16.08
CA TYR A 43 23.32 -4.30 -15.26
C TYR A 43 21.82 -4.28 -14.93
N PHE A 44 21.26 -3.10 -14.62
CA PHE A 44 19.83 -2.95 -14.36
C PHE A 44 18.99 -3.30 -15.58
N SER A 45 19.38 -2.82 -16.77
CA SER A 45 18.63 -3.09 -18.00
C SER A 45 18.73 -4.56 -18.43
N GLU A 46 19.90 -5.19 -18.31
CA GLU A 46 20.12 -6.58 -18.71
C GLU A 46 19.43 -7.58 -17.76
N ASN A 47 19.22 -7.23 -16.49
CA ASN A 47 18.63 -8.09 -15.47
C ASN A 47 17.20 -7.66 -15.06
N SER A 48 16.64 -6.65 -15.72
CA SER A 48 15.25 -6.24 -15.48
C SER A 48 14.31 -7.43 -15.66
N GLY A 49 13.37 -7.59 -14.71
CA GLY A 49 12.46 -8.73 -14.67
C GLY A 49 12.96 -9.91 -13.82
N TYR A 50 14.25 -9.97 -13.48
CA TYR A 50 14.86 -11.11 -12.78
C TYR A 50 15.55 -10.75 -11.46
N PHE A 51 15.47 -9.51 -11.01
CA PHE A 51 16.19 -9.01 -9.84
C PHE A 51 15.99 -9.87 -8.58
N TRP A 52 14.78 -10.36 -8.31
CA TRP A 52 14.57 -11.20 -7.15
C TRP A 52 15.21 -12.60 -7.26
N GLY A 53 15.41 -13.09 -8.47
CA GLY A 53 16.13 -14.34 -8.75
C GLY A 53 17.63 -14.28 -8.42
N ILE A 54 18.22 -13.08 -8.46
CA ILE A 54 19.63 -12.83 -8.20
C ILE A 54 19.80 -12.50 -6.71
N LEU A 55 20.57 -13.30 -5.97
CA LEU A 55 20.71 -13.13 -4.51
C LEU A 55 21.32 -11.77 -4.14
N GLU A 56 22.29 -11.30 -4.91
CA GLU A 56 23.02 -10.06 -4.70
C GLU A 56 22.14 -8.81 -4.85
N THR A 57 21.03 -8.89 -5.59
CA THR A 57 20.11 -7.76 -5.79
C THR A 57 19.02 -7.65 -4.74
N ARG A 58 18.73 -8.74 -4.00
CA ARG A 58 17.68 -8.73 -2.95
C ARG A 58 17.88 -7.68 -1.86
N PRO A 59 19.10 -7.41 -1.37
CA PRO A 59 19.32 -6.29 -0.43
C PRO A 59 18.90 -4.94 -1.00
N PHE A 60 19.20 -4.67 -2.28
CA PHE A 60 18.76 -3.45 -2.98
C PHE A 60 17.23 -3.38 -3.07
N MET A 61 16.58 -4.49 -3.46
CA MET A 61 15.12 -4.57 -3.57
C MET A 61 14.44 -4.27 -2.22
N ARG A 62 14.93 -4.88 -1.12
CA ARG A 62 14.40 -4.63 0.23
C ARG A 62 14.65 -3.20 0.69
N LEU A 63 15.86 -2.69 0.45
CA LEU A 63 16.25 -1.33 0.81
C LEU A 63 15.36 -0.30 0.09
N SER A 64 15.15 -0.47 -1.21
CA SER A 64 14.33 0.42 -2.03
C SER A 64 12.85 0.37 -1.62
N ALA A 65 12.31 -0.82 -1.30
CA ALA A 65 10.95 -0.95 -0.78
C ALA A 65 10.79 -0.21 0.56
N GLY A 66 11.73 -0.38 1.50
CA GLY A 66 11.73 0.36 2.76
C GLY A 66 11.88 1.88 2.57
N TYR A 67 12.63 2.29 1.55
CA TYR A 67 12.75 3.71 1.20
C TYR A 67 11.43 4.27 0.65
N GLY A 68 10.74 3.57 -0.22
CA GLY A 68 9.42 3.96 -0.71
C GLY A 68 8.42 4.13 0.44
N GLN A 69 8.42 3.20 1.42
CA GLN A 69 7.57 3.33 2.60
C GLN A 69 7.94 4.55 3.46
N LEU A 70 9.23 4.83 3.64
CA LEU A 70 9.69 6.03 4.35
C LEU A 70 9.19 7.32 3.66
N LEU A 71 9.28 7.37 2.34
CA LEU A 71 8.82 8.51 1.55
C LEU A 71 7.31 8.69 1.66
N TRP A 72 6.55 7.61 1.53
CA TRP A 72 5.09 7.63 1.67
C TRP A 72 4.66 8.22 3.01
N ASN A 73 5.26 7.74 4.10
CA ASN A 73 4.96 8.20 5.46
C ASN A 73 5.39 9.66 5.74
N ASN A 74 6.17 10.26 4.82
CA ASN A 74 6.62 11.65 4.90
C ASN A 74 6.08 12.51 3.76
N GLU A 75 4.89 12.19 3.26
CA GLU A 75 4.12 12.94 2.26
C GLU A 75 4.81 13.08 0.88
N LYS A 76 5.86 12.30 0.61
CA LYS A 76 6.52 12.23 -0.68
C LYS A 76 5.90 11.13 -1.54
N LYS A 77 4.61 11.25 -1.75
CA LYS A 77 3.74 10.21 -2.32
C LYS A 77 4.17 9.80 -3.73
N ASP A 78 4.43 10.76 -4.61
CA ASP A 78 4.82 10.48 -6.00
C ASP A 78 6.18 9.78 -6.08
N GLU A 79 7.17 10.22 -5.27
CA GLU A 79 8.48 9.56 -5.20
C GLU A 79 8.34 8.10 -4.71
N ALA A 80 7.46 7.86 -3.73
CA ALA A 80 7.19 6.53 -3.20
C ALA A 80 6.57 5.60 -4.26
N ILE A 81 5.58 6.09 -5.00
CA ILE A 81 4.93 5.37 -6.10
C ILE A 81 5.95 5.00 -7.17
N GLN A 82 6.79 5.97 -7.61
CA GLN A 82 7.82 5.71 -8.63
C GLN A 82 8.79 4.60 -8.22
N ILE A 83 9.21 4.57 -6.94
CA ILE A 83 10.09 3.49 -6.44
C ILE A 83 9.39 2.13 -6.52
N TYR A 84 8.12 2.04 -6.13
CA TYR A 84 7.38 0.77 -6.17
C TYR A 84 7.10 0.33 -7.60
N GLU A 85 6.78 1.26 -8.51
CA GLU A 85 6.66 0.97 -9.95
C GLU A 85 7.98 0.43 -10.52
N GLU A 86 9.12 1.04 -10.20
CA GLU A 86 10.45 0.55 -10.62
C GLU A 86 10.72 -0.86 -10.06
N LEU A 87 10.43 -1.10 -8.79
CA LEU A 87 10.64 -2.42 -8.17
C LEU A 87 9.80 -3.51 -8.81
N LEU A 88 8.57 -3.21 -9.22
CA LEU A 88 7.72 -4.14 -9.97
C LEU A 88 8.23 -4.38 -11.41
N GLN A 89 8.85 -3.38 -12.04
CA GLN A 89 9.53 -3.59 -13.33
C GLN A 89 10.77 -4.49 -13.20
N LEU A 90 11.55 -4.31 -12.14
CA LEU A 90 12.72 -5.12 -11.85
C LEU A 90 12.36 -6.56 -11.45
N ASN A 91 11.19 -6.76 -10.87
CA ASN A 91 10.66 -8.06 -10.41
C ASN A 91 9.15 -8.16 -10.64
N PRO A 92 8.69 -8.44 -11.87
CA PRO A 92 7.25 -8.53 -12.19
C PRO A 92 6.51 -9.63 -11.44
N ASN A 93 7.21 -10.66 -10.94
CA ASN A 93 6.61 -11.70 -10.10
C ASN A 93 6.24 -11.20 -8.71
N ASP A 94 6.70 -10.00 -8.35
CA ASP A 94 6.42 -9.33 -7.07
C ASP A 94 6.54 -10.23 -5.84
N ASN A 95 7.69 -10.86 -5.68
CA ASN A 95 7.98 -11.70 -4.53
C ASN A 95 7.95 -10.96 -3.17
N GLN A 96 7.87 -9.62 -3.20
CA GLN A 96 7.77 -8.77 -2.01
C GLN A 96 6.33 -8.35 -1.67
N GLY A 97 5.36 -8.61 -2.54
CA GLY A 97 3.96 -8.21 -2.37
C GLY A 97 3.70 -6.70 -2.47
N LEU A 98 4.57 -5.97 -3.18
CA LEU A 98 4.49 -4.50 -3.31
C LEU A 98 3.23 -4.03 -4.01
N ARG A 99 2.66 -4.86 -4.90
CA ARG A 99 1.41 -4.58 -5.61
C ARG A 99 0.25 -4.27 -4.67
N TYR A 100 0.17 -4.94 -3.52
CA TYR A 100 -0.90 -4.73 -2.54
C TYR A 100 -0.85 -3.35 -1.87
N THR A 101 0.36 -2.84 -1.65
CA THR A 101 0.55 -1.48 -1.13
C THR A 101 0.40 -0.45 -2.23
N LEU A 102 1.01 -0.70 -3.40
CA LEU A 102 0.99 0.23 -4.53
C LEU A 102 -0.43 0.52 -5.04
N ILE A 103 -1.30 -0.50 -5.09
CA ILE A 103 -2.70 -0.30 -5.52
C ILE A 103 -3.43 0.71 -4.62
N ASN A 104 -3.24 0.61 -3.30
CA ASN A 104 -3.83 1.54 -2.34
C ASN A 104 -3.25 2.95 -2.49
N TRP A 105 -1.94 3.08 -2.71
CA TRP A 105 -1.27 4.36 -2.93
C TRP A 105 -1.76 5.05 -4.21
N LEU A 106 -1.92 4.30 -5.31
CA LEU A 106 -2.44 4.81 -6.56
C LEU A 106 -3.89 5.31 -6.41
N ILE A 107 -4.74 4.56 -5.72
CA ILE A 107 -6.12 4.96 -5.44
C ILE A 107 -6.14 6.19 -4.53
N ASP A 108 -5.31 6.22 -3.48
CA ASP A 108 -5.19 7.37 -2.56
C ASP A 108 -4.80 8.66 -3.29
N GLN A 109 -3.91 8.56 -4.28
CA GLN A 109 -3.46 9.70 -5.09
C GLN A 109 -4.32 9.94 -6.34
N ASN A 110 -5.50 9.32 -6.42
CA ASN A 110 -6.43 9.43 -7.55
C ASN A 110 -5.81 9.06 -8.91
N GLN A 111 -4.76 8.22 -8.93
CA GLN A 111 -4.14 7.68 -10.15
C GLN A 111 -4.91 6.42 -10.61
N LEU A 112 -6.23 6.57 -10.83
CA LEU A 112 -7.16 5.44 -11.00
C LEU A 112 -6.89 4.60 -12.27
N ASP A 113 -6.31 5.19 -13.30
CA ASP A 113 -5.97 4.45 -14.52
C ASP A 113 -4.74 3.55 -14.30
N LYS A 114 -3.71 4.04 -13.61
CA LYS A 114 -2.58 3.20 -13.19
C LYS A 114 -3.02 2.06 -12.25
N ALA A 115 -3.94 2.37 -11.31
CA ALA A 115 -4.53 1.34 -10.45
C ALA A 115 -5.27 0.27 -11.28
N THR A 116 -6.00 0.67 -12.32
CA THR A 116 -6.68 -0.25 -13.24
C THR A 116 -5.68 -1.16 -13.96
N GLU A 117 -4.57 -0.60 -14.47
CA GLU A 117 -3.55 -1.39 -15.16
C GLU A 117 -2.83 -2.36 -14.21
N LEU A 118 -2.55 -1.93 -12.98
CA LEU A 118 -1.95 -2.78 -11.95
C LEU A 118 -2.83 -3.99 -11.62
N LEU A 119 -4.16 -3.78 -11.47
CA LEU A 119 -5.14 -4.88 -11.28
C LEU A 119 -5.22 -5.83 -12.47
N LYS A 120 -5.05 -5.33 -13.70
CA LYS A 120 -5.00 -6.16 -14.91
C LYS A 120 -3.72 -6.99 -14.99
N GLN A 121 -2.59 -6.43 -14.58
CA GLN A 121 -1.30 -7.10 -14.56
C GLN A 121 -1.28 -8.26 -13.56
N TYR A 122 -1.84 -8.04 -12.36
CA TYR A 122 -1.88 -9.02 -11.27
C TYR A 122 -3.31 -9.54 -11.07
N ARG A 123 -3.77 -10.41 -11.97
CA ARG A 123 -5.12 -11.00 -11.89
C ARG A 123 -5.17 -12.11 -10.85
N GLU A 124 -5.45 -11.74 -9.63
CA GLU A 124 -5.59 -12.65 -8.49
C GLU A 124 -6.96 -12.51 -7.83
N GLU A 125 -7.37 -13.59 -7.16
CA GLU A 125 -8.60 -13.62 -6.37
C GLU A 125 -8.32 -13.59 -4.86
N THR A 126 -7.23 -12.94 -4.44
CA THR A 126 -6.95 -12.66 -3.04
C THR A 126 -7.88 -11.56 -2.52
N ALA A 127 -8.19 -11.57 -1.23
CA ALA A 127 -9.01 -10.53 -0.62
C ALA A 127 -8.42 -9.13 -0.87
N PHE A 128 -7.10 -8.99 -0.83
CA PHE A 128 -6.40 -7.74 -1.12
C PHE A 128 -6.76 -7.16 -2.50
N MET A 129 -6.70 -7.98 -3.56
CA MET A 129 -6.98 -7.51 -4.91
C MET A 129 -8.48 -7.34 -5.16
N LEU A 130 -9.31 -8.21 -4.60
CA LEU A 130 -10.77 -8.13 -4.75
C LEU A 130 -11.37 -6.88 -4.09
N PHE A 131 -10.93 -6.55 -2.86
CA PHE A 131 -11.40 -5.35 -2.18
C PHE A 131 -10.78 -4.07 -2.74
N SER A 132 -9.55 -4.12 -3.26
CA SER A 132 -8.97 -2.98 -3.98
C SER A 132 -9.69 -2.73 -5.32
N ASP A 133 -10.12 -3.78 -6.04
CA ASP A 133 -10.94 -3.63 -7.26
C ASP A 133 -12.34 -3.06 -6.95
N LEU A 134 -12.95 -3.47 -5.83
CA LEU A 134 -14.19 -2.89 -5.35
C LEU A 134 -14.03 -1.40 -5.03
N LEU A 135 -12.99 -1.05 -4.24
CA LEU A 135 -12.68 0.33 -3.89
C LEU A 135 -12.47 1.19 -5.15
N LEU A 136 -11.66 0.70 -6.09
CA LEU A 136 -11.41 1.39 -7.36
C LEU A 136 -12.70 1.61 -8.15
N SER A 137 -13.61 0.61 -8.18
CA SER A 137 -14.91 0.70 -8.85
C SER A 137 -15.80 1.79 -8.24
N ILE A 138 -15.81 1.90 -6.91
CA ILE A 138 -16.54 2.97 -6.19
C ILE A 138 -15.91 4.33 -6.53
N LYS A 139 -14.58 4.46 -6.47
CA LYS A 139 -13.87 5.71 -6.79
C LYS A 139 -14.05 6.15 -8.24
N LYS A 140 -14.16 5.22 -9.18
CA LYS A 140 -14.45 5.49 -10.60
C LYS A 140 -15.95 5.74 -10.85
N GLN A 141 -16.79 5.65 -9.84
CA GLN A 141 -18.24 5.81 -9.94
C GLN A 141 -18.83 4.90 -11.04
N GLU A 142 -18.41 3.63 -11.07
CA GLU A 142 -18.97 2.65 -11.99
C GLU A 142 -20.46 2.42 -11.65
N SER A 143 -21.19 1.78 -12.56
CA SER A 143 -22.62 1.50 -12.34
C SER A 143 -22.84 0.61 -11.08
N ASP A 144 -23.95 0.81 -10.37
CA ASP A 144 -24.30 0.06 -9.15
C ASP A 144 -24.26 -1.45 -9.39
N THR A 145 -24.74 -1.90 -10.54
CA THR A 145 -24.67 -3.32 -10.92
C THR A 145 -23.23 -3.86 -10.97
N LYS A 146 -22.27 -3.07 -11.45
CA LYS A 146 -20.86 -3.48 -11.48
C LYS A 146 -20.27 -3.49 -10.07
N ILE A 147 -20.53 -2.44 -9.29
CA ILE A 147 -20.07 -2.32 -7.91
C ILE A 147 -20.60 -3.49 -7.07
N LEU A 148 -21.91 -3.76 -7.13
CA LEU A 148 -22.54 -4.88 -6.42
C LEU A 148 -21.94 -6.23 -6.81
N LYS A 149 -21.68 -6.47 -8.11
CA LYS A 149 -21.02 -7.70 -8.56
C LYS A 149 -19.60 -7.86 -7.96
N LYS A 150 -18.82 -6.78 -7.91
CA LYS A 150 -17.49 -6.80 -7.30
C LYS A 150 -17.57 -7.00 -5.79
N TYR A 151 -18.53 -6.36 -5.12
CA TYR A 151 -18.79 -6.55 -3.69
C TYR A 151 -19.09 -8.00 -3.34
N ILE A 152 -20.03 -8.63 -4.06
CA ILE A 152 -20.38 -10.05 -3.85
C ILE A 152 -19.15 -10.94 -3.99
N LYS A 153 -18.32 -10.68 -5.01
CA LYS A 153 -17.08 -11.43 -5.24
C LYS A 153 -16.07 -11.22 -4.10
N ALA A 154 -15.86 -9.97 -3.67
CA ALA A 154 -14.94 -9.61 -2.60
C ALA A 154 -15.39 -10.20 -1.25
N LYS A 155 -16.68 -10.07 -0.90
CA LYS A 155 -17.27 -10.64 0.33
C LYS A 155 -17.18 -12.17 0.36
N LYS A 156 -17.31 -12.84 -0.81
CA LYS A 156 -17.09 -14.29 -0.91
C LYS A 156 -15.63 -14.66 -0.68
N GLY A 157 -14.69 -13.83 -1.14
CA GLY A 157 -13.24 -14.04 -0.93
C GLY A 157 -12.83 -13.89 0.52
N ASN A 158 -13.39 -12.86 1.21
CA ASN A 158 -13.20 -12.67 2.65
C ASN A 158 -14.42 -11.98 3.27
N PRO A 159 -15.21 -12.69 4.10
CA PRO A 159 -16.44 -12.15 4.68
C PRO A 159 -16.21 -11.17 5.85
N TYR A 160 -14.99 -11.12 6.41
CA TYR A 160 -14.68 -10.36 7.61
C TYR A 160 -14.26 -8.90 7.34
N ILE A 161 -13.80 -8.56 6.14
CA ILE A 161 -13.23 -7.22 5.83
C ILE A 161 -14.28 -6.12 6.02
N VAL A 162 -15.53 -6.34 5.57
CA VAL A 162 -16.57 -5.30 5.57
C VAL A 162 -16.86 -4.79 6.98
N LYS A 163 -16.93 -5.68 7.99
CA LYS A 163 -17.20 -5.29 9.39
C LYS A 163 -16.13 -4.34 9.95
N TYR A 164 -14.86 -4.53 9.56
CA TYR A 164 -13.78 -3.63 9.97
C TYR A 164 -13.84 -2.30 9.23
N LEU A 165 -14.12 -2.31 7.93
CA LEU A 165 -14.25 -1.09 7.14
C LEU A 165 -15.38 -0.19 7.62
N LEU A 166 -16.51 -0.80 8.04
CA LEU A 166 -17.71 -0.12 8.55
C LEU A 166 -17.67 0.19 10.06
N HIS A 167 -16.60 -0.12 10.78
CA HIS A 167 -16.50 0.02 12.25
C HIS A 167 -17.48 -0.84 13.06
N GLU A 168 -17.94 -1.94 12.52
CA GLU A 168 -18.74 -2.92 13.25
C GLU A 168 -17.86 -3.81 14.15
N SER A 169 -16.55 -3.81 13.90
CA SER A 169 -15.52 -4.42 14.73
C SER A 169 -14.29 -3.52 14.75
N GLU A 170 -13.59 -3.49 15.88
CA GLU A 170 -12.31 -2.79 16.02
C GLU A 170 -11.16 -3.68 15.54
N LEU A 171 -10.15 -3.07 14.88
CA LEU A 171 -8.93 -3.77 14.53
C LEU A 171 -8.13 -4.07 15.80
N PRO A 172 -7.48 -5.24 15.89
CA PRO A 172 -6.58 -5.52 16.99
C PRO A 172 -5.38 -4.56 16.99
N GLU A 173 -4.74 -4.39 18.15
CA GLU A 173 -3.60 -3.48 18.31
C GLU A 173 -2.38 -3.90 17.49
N TYR A 174 -2.24 -5.22 17.24
CA TYR A 174 -1.10 -5.79 16.54
C TYR A 174 -1.55 -6.60 15.32
N LEU A 175 -0.72 -6.58 14.28
CA LEU A 175 -0.90 -7.45 13.12
C LEU A 175 -0.66 -8.91 13.51
N PRO A 176 -1.41 -9.86 12.93
CA PRO A 176 -1.12 -11.28 13.08
C PRO A 176 0.22 -11.64 12.42
N ASP A 177 0.93 -12.63 12.97
CA ASP A 177 2.22 -13.09 12.43
C ASP A 177 2.07 -13.76 11.06
N TYR A 178 0.91 -14.36 10.80
CA TYR A 178 0.55 -15.02 9.53
C TYR A 178 -0.97 -15.02 9.37
N TYR A 179 -1.44 -15.25 8.15
CA TYR A 179 -2.87 -15.38 7.84
C TYR A 179 -3.11 -16.45 6.79
N GLY A 180 -4.29 -17.05 6.80
CA GLY A 180 -4.84 -17.90 5.74
C GLY A 180 -5.75 -17.11 4.81
N PHE A 181 -5.93 -17.58 3.59
CA PHE A 181 -6.85 -16.95 2.65
C PHE A 181 -8.30 -17.09 3.11
N GLY A 182 -9.02 -15.97 3.16
CA GLY A 182 -10.42 -15.90 3.55
C GLY A 182 -10.67 -15.92 5.06
N ASP A 183 -9.63 -15.94 5.89
CA ASP A 183 -9.75 -15.88 7.34
C ASP A 183 -9.81 -14.43 7.88
N GLU A 184 -9.99 -14.31 9.19
CA GLU A 184 -10.09 -13.02 9.86
C GLU A 184 -8.74 -12.30 9.95
N ASP A 185 -7.64 -13.03 10.05
CA ASP A 185 -6.30 -12.47 10.09
C ASP A 185 -5.90 -11.84 8.76
N GLU A 186 -6.34 -12.42 7.62
CA GLU A 186 -6.22 -11.78 6.30
C GLU A 186 -7.01 -10.45 6.27
N ALA A 187 -8.23 -10.43 6.83
CA ALA A 187 -9.04 -9.22 6.88
C ALA A 187 -8.37 -8.12 7.72
N VAL A 188 -7.83 -8.47 8.87
CA VAL A 188 -7.05 -7.57 9.73
C VAL A 188 -5.87 -7.00 8.96
N THR A 189 -5.06 -7.86 8.32
CA THR A 189 -3.87 -7.46 7.56
C THR A 189 -4.24 -6.53 6.39
N TYR A 190 -5.29 -6.85 5.65
CA TYR A 190 -5.80 -5.98 4.58
C TYR A 190 -6.21 -4.61 5.12
N CYS A 191 -7.03 -4.59 6.18
CA CYS A 191 -7.55 -3.36 6.74
C CYS A 191 -6.46 -2.45 7.32
N PHE A 192 -5.43 -3.01 7.94
CA PHE A 192 -4.27 -2.23 8.41
C PHE A 192 -3.59 -1.43 7.28
N GLY A 193 -3.51 -2.00 6.09
CA GLY A 193 -2.86 -1.36 4.94
C GLY A 193 -3.79 -0.51 4.07
N SER A 194 -5.11 -0.60 4.25
CA SER A 194 -6.09 0.01 3.32
C SER A 194 -7.13 0.90 4.01
N MET A 195 -7.25 0.87 5.33
CA MET A 195 -8.27 1.61 6.07
C MET A 195 -8.31 3.09 5.73
N ASP A 196 -7.14 3.73 5.70
CA ASP A 196 -7.03 5.17 5.45
C ASP A 196 -7.58 5.54 4.06
N VAL A 197 -7.25 4.76 3.03
CA VAL A 197 -7.71 5.03 1.67
C VAL A 197 -9.23 4.79 1.52
N TRP A 198 -9.78 3.79 2.21
CA TRP A 198 -11.23 3.56 2.25
C TRP A 198 -11.98 4.70 2.92
N ARG A 199 -11.45 5.23 4.02
CA ARG A 199 -12.10 6.25 4.87
C ARG A 199 -11.74 7.69 4.53
N LYS A 200 -10.81 7.89 3.61
CA LYS A 200 -10.42 9.22 3.15
C LYS A 200 -11.62 10.04 2.66
N ASP A 201 -12.63 9.36 2.16
CA ASP A 201 -13.82 9.93 1.56
C ASP A 201 -15.08 9.25 2.16
N GLN A 202 -15.95 10.06 2.76
CA GLN A 202 -17.17 9.58 3.38
C GLN A 202 -18.14 8.93 2.38
N ASP A 203 -18.15 9.38 1.13
CA ASP A 203 -19.03 8.81 0.09
C ASP A 203 -18.62 7.37 -0.23
N THR A 204 -17.33 7.03 -0.14
CA THR A 204 -16.85 5.65 -0.31
C THR A 204 -17.42 4.72 0.75
N ILE A 205 -17.36 5.10 2.01
CA ILE A 205 -17.91 4.31 3.14
C ILE A 205 -19.43 4.24 3.08
N LYS A 206 -20.08 5.36 2.75
CA LYS A 206 -21.54 5.39 2.54
C LYS A 206 -21.96 4.40 1.46
N LYS A 207 -21.28 4.41 0.30
CA LYS A 207 -21.56 3.48 -0.79
C LYS A 207 -21.32 2.02 -0.38
N LEU A 208 -20.23 1.74 0.36
CA LEU A 208 -19.97 0.40 0.88
C LEU A 208 -21.10 -0.07 1.81
N LYS A 209 -21.60 0.81 2.67
CA LYS A 209 -22.71 0.51 3.57
C LYS A 209 -23.98 0.22 2.81
N GLU A 210 -24.36 1.08 1.84
CA GLU A 210 -25.55 0.90 1.00
C GLU A 210 -25.58 -0.49 0.36
N ILE A 211 -24.47 -0.92 -0.28
CA ILE A 211 -24.39 -2.22 -0.95
C ILE A 211 -24.24 -3.40 0.02
N SER A 212 -23.87 -3.16 1.28
CA SER A 212 -23.79 -4.24 2.29
C SER A 212 -25.13 -4.58 2.91
N ASP A 213 -26.10 -3.64 2.87
CA ASP A 213 -27.45 -3.76 3.40
C ASP A 213 -28.44 -4.37 2.37
N GLU A 214 -28.01 -4.50 1.09
CA GLU A 214 -28.76 -5.19 0.01
C GLU A 214 -28.57 -6.73 0.07
#